data_74fee3e5251b89735d87cea20867b558
#
_entry.id   74fee3e5251b89735d87cea20867b558
#
_cell.length_a   1.000
_cell.length_b   1.000
_cell.length_c   1.000
_cell.angle_alpha   90.00
_cell.angle_beta   90.00
_cell.angle_gamma   90.00
#
_symmetry.space_group_name_H-M   'P 1'
#
loop_
_entity.id
_entity.type
_entity.pdbx_description
1 polymer ?
#
loop_
_entity_poly.entity_id
_entity_poly.type
_entity_poly.pdbx_seq_one_letter_code
_entity_poly.pdbx_strand_id
1 'polypeptide(L)'
;MSDESSTRRKPPWSKCLVRKWFNIKSKGQLFQDVDDSISKGGDGEWRSSSFSERETWRVKKTRRGDLMPEIFVSTWNVGGICPPLRLNLDDWLLSSPFADIYVLGFQEIVPLNAGNVLGAENNAPAKKWVSLIRKTLNSPREQAATGAMTPVYLLVARKQMVGIFLTVWVRTEMKDDVRNLRVSCVGRGLMGRLGNKGSISISMSLHETSFCFVCCHLTSGQREGDELRRNSDVMEILRRSRFPPVDDLAGEGRLPETILDHSRIIWLGDLNYRVALSHNAARSLAQARDWSSLLENDQLHKEQRFRRVFEGWKEGKISFPPTYKYSANSDRFSGDDLKVREKRRTPAWCDRILWYGSGLSQLSYLRGDSKLSDHRPVFGVFSAEVELVCCGSPTKSMACSGSRIEVEELLP
;
A
#
# COMPACT_ATOMS: atom_id res chain seq x y z
N MET A 1 -14.32 -1.64 67.38
CA MET A 1 -13.03 -1.34 66.79
C MET A 1 -13.05 -2.02 65.43
N SER A 2 -13.39 -1.25 64.43
CA SER A 2 -13.61 -1.68 63.04
C SER A 2 -12.40 -1.24 62.19
N ASP A 3 -11.76 -2.21 61.58
CA ASP A 3 -10.63 -2.00 60.67
C ASP A 3 -11.12 -1.87 59.23
N GLU A 4 -11.08 -0.67 58.70
CA GLU A 4 -11.42 -0.39 57.29
C GLU A 4 -10.15 -0.61 56.43
N SER A 5 -10.12 -1.72 55.71
CA SER A 5 -9.12 -1.95 54.66
C SER A 5 -9.46 -1.20 53.38
N SER A 6 -8.82 -0.05 53.17
CA SER A 6 -8.90 0.77 51.95
C SER A 6 -8.20 0.06 50.80
N THR A 7 -8.94 -0.51 49.87
CA THR A 7 -8.46 -0.99 48.58
C THR A 7 -8.18 0.19 47.65
N ARG A 8 -6.93 0.62 47.54
CA ARG A 8 -6.45 1.56 46.50
C ARG A 8 -6.59 0.96 45.11
N ARG A 9 -7.62 1.37 44.34
CA ARG A 9 -7.71 1.13 42.91
C ARG A 9 -6.55 1.88 42.23
N LYS A 10 -5.69 1.16 41.52
CA LYS A 10 -4.63 1.76 40.66
C LYS A 10 -5.30 2.57 39.55
N PRO A 11 -4.85 3.81 39.27
CA PRO A 11 -5.44 4.60 38.20
C PRO A 11 -5.13 3.98 36.82
N PRO A 12 -6.03 4.13 35.83
CA PRO A 12 -5.78 3.64 34.48
C PRO A 12 -4.61 4.42 33.86
N TRP A 13 -3.75 3.70 33.18
CA TRP A 13 -2.56 4.09 32.42
C TRP A 13 -2.44 5.60 32.14
N SER A 14 -1.38 6.23 32.67
CA SER A 14 -1.25 7.67 32.64
C SER A 14 -1.21 8.19 31.20
N LYS A 15 -2.07 9.14 30.87
CA LYS A 15 -2.12 9.88 29.59
C LYS A 15 -0.74 10.44 29.17
N CYS A 16 0.20 10.50 30.09
CA CYS A 16 1.57 10.98 29.89
C CYS A 16 2.45 10.04 29.06
N LEU A 17 2.31 8.71 29.20
CA LEU A 17 3.08 7.72 28.42
C LEU A 17 2.62 7.70 26.95
N VAL A 18 1.30 7.81 26.72
CA VAL A 18 0.73 7.88 25.38
C VAL A 18 1.20 9.15 24.64
N ARG A 19 1.25 10.28 25.32
CA ARG A 19 1.75 11.56 24.75
C ARG A 19 3.21 11.48 24.30
N LYS A 20 4.06 10.78 25.03
CA LYS A 20 5.49 10.64 24.71
C LYS A 20 5.72 9.76 23.48
N TRP A 21 4.85 8.78 23.25
CA TRP A 21 4.93 7.85 22.10
C TRP A 21 4.41 8.45 20.80
N PHE A 22 3.31 9.24 20.87
CA PHE A 22 2.70 9.86 19.69
C PHE A 22 3.26 11.24 19.36
N ASN A 23 4.26 11.74 20.12
CA ASN A 23 4.86 13.06 19.91
C ASN A 23 3.83 14.22 19.91
N ILE A 24 2.75 14.09 20.71
CA ILE A 24 1.65 15.04 20.77
C ILE A 24 2.10 16.28 21.56
N LYS A 25 2.41 17.37 20.84
CA LYS A 25 2.52 18.70 21.46
C LYS A 25 1.12 19.27 21.64
N SER A 26 0.84 19.76 22.83
CA SER A 26 -0.36 20.56 23.10
C SER A 26 -0.35 21.82 22.21
N LYS A 27 -1.28 21.96 21.29
CA LYS A 27 -1.53 23.17 20.53
C LYS A 27 -2.92 23.69 20.87
N GLY A 28 -2.93 24.80 21.62
CA GLY A 28 -3.96 25.81 21.40
C GLY A 28 -3.41 26.74 20.33
N GLN A 29 -4.04 26.82 19.18
CA GLN A 29 -4.06 28.01 18.32
C GLN A 29 -5.11 27.89 17.22
N LEU A 30 -5.92 28.92 17.13
CA LEU A 30 -6.99 29.15 16.15
C LEU A 30 -6.43 29.19 14.72
N PHE A 31 -7.25 28.69 13.79
CA PHE A 31 -7.12 29.00 12.36
C PHE A 31 -7.71 30.41 12.15
N GLN A 32 -6.92 31.29 11.55
CA GLN A 32 -7.40 32.49 10.85
C GLN A 32 -7.29 32.24 9.37
N ASP A 33 -8.39 32.49 8.68
CA ASP A 33 -8.49 32.53 7.21
C ASP A 33 -7.54 33.62 6.69
N VAL A 34 -6.79 33.27 5.62
CA VAL A 34 -6.02 34.26 4.85
C VAL A 34 -6.51 34.24 3.42
N ASP A 35 -7.00 35.42 3.08
CA ASP A 35 -7.57 35.85 1.82
C ASP A 35 -6.53 35.92 0.70
N ASP A 36 -7.01 35.73 -0.52
CA ASP A 36 -6.25 35.80 -1.77
C ASP A 36 -5.61 37.16 -2.01
N SER A 37 -4.34 37.18 -2.35
CA SER A 37 -3.79 38.25 -3.17
C SER A 37 -2.71 37.74 -4.13
N ILE A 38 -3.01 37.91 -5.40
CA ILE A 38 -2.22 37.62 -6.59
C ILE A 38 -1.00 38.54 -6.66
N SER A 39 0.18 38.01 -6.91
CA SER A 39 1.23 38.75 -7.58
C SER A 39 2.00 37.87 -8.58
N LYS A 40 2.01 38.37 -9.81
CA LYS A 40 2.70 37.86 -10.99
C LYS A 40 4.22 37.95 -10.85
N GLY A 41 4.92 37.00 -11.46
CA GLY A 41 6.28 37.23 -11.94
C GLY A 41 7.16 36.00 -12.01
N GLY A 42 7.55 35.60 -13.21
CA GLY A 42 8.74 34.78 -13.44
C GLY A 42 8.52 33.52 -14.28
N ASP A 43 8.47 33.68 -15.60
CA ASP A 43 8.52 32.60 -16.57
C ASP A 43 9.84 31.83 -16.47
N GLY A 44 9.75 30.58 -16.08
CA GLY A 44 10.80 29.59 -16.18
C GLY A 44 10.23 28.37 -16.88
N GLU A 45 10.37 28.34 -18.19
CA GLU A 45 9.90 27.32 -19.11
C GLU A 45 10.61 25.99 -18.82
N TRP A 46 9.98 25.12 -18.03
CA TRP A 46 10.39 23.73 -17.88
C TRP A 46 9.75 22.92 -18.98
N ARG A 47 10.50 22.74 -20.08
CA ARG A 47 10.13 21.77 -21.11
C ARG A 47 9.94 20.40 -20.49
N SER A 48 8.71 19.96 -20.46
CA SER A 48 8.35 18.57 -20.29
C SER A 48 9.01 17.80 -21.44
N SER A 49 9.99 16.96 -21.12
CA SER A 49 10.47 15.96 -22.06
C SER A 49 9.33 15.00 -22.31
N SER A 50 8.67 15.18 -23.45
CA SER A 50 7.68 14.27 -23.97
C SER A 50 8.26 12.87 -24.01
N PHE A 51 7.67 11.96 -23.26
CA PHE A 51 7.84 10.52 -23.41
C PHE A 51 7.27 10.14 -24.78
N SER A 52 8.10 10.22 -25.80
CA SER A 52 7.85 9.69 -27.13
C SER A 52 8.71 8.46 -27.36
N GLU A 53 8.39 7.41 -26.65
CA GLU A 53 8.68 6.05 -27.08
C GLU A 53 7.43 5.23 -26.78
N ARG A 54 6.49 5.27 -27.72
CA ARG A 54 5.45 4.26 -27.85
C ARG A 54 6.14 2.97 -28.28
N GLU A 55 6.67 2.23 -27.32
CA GLU A 55 6.84 0.80 -27.53
C GLU A 55 5.46 0.19 -27.71
N THR A 56 5.17 -0.17 -28.94
CA THR A 56 4.00 -0.97 -29.31
C THR A 56 4.10 -2.30 -28.58
N TRP A 57 3.39 -2.42 -27.47
CA TRP A 57 3.25 -3.67 -26.74
C TRP A 57 2.54 -4.68 -27.65
N ARG A 58 3.32 -5.52 -28.33
CA ARG A 58 2.79 -6.68 -29.01
C ARG A 58 2.23 -7.62 -27.96
N VAL A 59 0.90 -7.76 -27.93
CA VAL A 59 0.23 -8.87 -27.26
C VAL A 59 0.87 -10.16 -27.80
N LYS A 60 1.76 -10.77 -27.04
CA LYS A 60 2.21 -12.14 -27.31
C LYS A 60 1.00 -13.04 -27.10
N LYS A 61 0.37 -13.47 -28.20
CA LYS A 61 -0.56 -14.60 -28.19
C LYS A 61 0.21 -15.81 -27.68
N THR A 62 0.12 -16.08 -26.38
CA THR A 62 0.62 -17.29 -25.76
C THR A 62 -0.29 -18.47 -26.09
N ARG A 63 0.25 -19.65 -26.03
CA ARG A 63 -0.42 -20.90 -26.39
C ARG A 63 -1.75 -21.03 -25.63
N ARG A 64 -2.74 -21.65 -26.30
CA ARG A 64 -4.07 -21.99 -25.76
C ARG A 64 -3.90 -22.65 -24.38
N GLY A 65 -4.14 -21.91 -23.28
CA GLY A 65 -4.08 -22.45 -21.92
C GLY A 65 -3.60 -21.49 -20.83
N ASP A 66 -2.84 -20.41 -21.14
CA ASP A 66 -2.29 -19.55 -20.11
C ASP A 66 -3.00 -18.17 -20.14
N LEU A 67 -3.74 -17.88 -19.09
CA LEU A 67 -4.24 -16.54 -18.82
C LEU A 67 -3.10 -15.74 -18.15
N MET A 68 -2.82 -14.55 -18.69
CA MET A 68 -1.77 -13.65 -18.22
C MET A 68 -2.37 -12.31 -17.79
N PRO A 69 -3.18 -12.25 -16.72
CA PRO A 69 -3.75 -11.00 -16.26
C PRO A 69 -2.69 -9.99 -15.85
N GLU A 70 -2.96 -8.73 -16.12
CA GLU A 70 -2.19 -7.61 -15.63
C GLU A 70 -2.72 -7.13 -14.29
N ILE A 71 -1.84 -6.97 -13.31
CA ILE A 71 -2.16 -6.52 -11.95
C ILE A 71 -1.47 -5.19 -11.70
N PHE A 72 -2.25 -4.13 -11.56
CA PHE A 72 -1.78 -2.84 -11.09
C PHE A 72 -1.73 -2.86 -9.56
N VAL A 73 -0.56 -2.57 -8.99
CA VAL A 73 -0.33 -2.55 -7.54
C VAL A 73 0.17 -1.19 -7.15
N SER A 74 -0.41 -0.60 -6.10
CA SER A 74 0.09 0.68 -5.61
C SER A 74 0.02 0.81 -4.10
N THR A 75 0.98 1.57 -3.55
CA THR A 75 1.05 1.93 -2.14
C THR A 75 1.20 3.43 -1.96
N TRP A 76 0.49 4.00 -0.98
CA TRP A 76 0.59 5.41 -0.66
C TRP A 76 0.32 5.70 0.82
N ASN A 77 1.30 6.25 1.52
CA ASN A 77 1.07 6.87 2.82
C ASN A 77 0.48 8.27 2.61
N VAL A 78 -0.77 8.48 3.05
CA VAL A 78 -1.53 9.72 2.82
C VAL A 78 -1.46 10.70 3.99
N GLY A 79 -0.60 10.45 4.98
CA GLY A 79 -0.26 11.38 6.07
C GLY A 79 -1.43 11.80 6.96
N GLY A 80 -2.46 10.98 7.09
CA GLY A 80 -3.66 11.32 7.86
C GLY A 80 -4.61 12.29 7.15
N ILE A 81 -4.39 12.54 5.85
CA ILE A 81 -5.17 13.50 5.07
C ILE A 81 -6.35 12.78 4.41
N CYS A 82 -7.55 13.24 4.72
CA CYS A 82 -8.75 12.77 4.04
C CYS A 82 -8.76 13.29 2.59
N PRO A 83 -9.05 12.42 1.57
CA PRO A 83 -9.00 12.86 0.19
C PRO A 83 -10.02 14.00 -0.07
N PRO A 84 -9.58 15.13 -0.64
CA PRO A 84 -10.48 16.16 -1.10
C PRO A 84 -11.33 15.64 -2.27
N LEU A 85 -12.57 16.12 -2.39
CA LEU A 85 -13.51 15.65 -3.42
C LEU A 85 -13.00 15.81 -4.86
N ARG A 86 -12.11 16.78 -5.09
CA ARG A 86 -11.51 17.08 -6.40
C ARG A 86 -10.12 16.52 -6.59
N LEU A 87 -9.68 15.59 -5.72
CA LEU A 87 -8.37 14.95 -5.89
C LEU A 87 -8.37 14.17 -7.19
N ASN A 88 -7.48 14.55 -8.11
CA ASN A 88 -7.28 13.81 -9.34
C ASN A 88 -6.39 12.59 -9.06
N LEU A 89 -6.86 11.40 -9.44
CA LEU A 89 -6.10 10.15 -9.37
C LEU A 89 -5.70 9.64 -10.76
N ASP A 90 -6.05 10.35 -11.83
CA ASP A 90 -5.86 9.90 -13.20
C ASP A 90 -4.37 9.71 -13.51
N ASP A 91 -3.54 10.69 -13.15
CA ASP A 91 -2.08 10.64 -13.36
C ASP A 91 -1.41 9.45 -12.68
N TRP A 92 -2.07 8.84 -11.71
CA TRP A 92 -1.57 7.72 -10.94
C TRP A 92 -2.26 6.41 -11.33
N LEU A 93 -3.58 6.30 -11.17
CA LEU A 93 -4.32 5.06 -11.43
C LEU A 93 -4.44 4.73 -12.91
N LEU A 94 -4.31 5.75 -13.78
CA LEU A 94 -4.58 5.67 -15.20
C LEU A 94 -3.33 5.90 -16.07
N SER A 95 -2.17 5.93 -15.44
CA SER A 95 -0.88 6.14 -16.11
C SER A 95 -0.42 4.94 -16.97
N SER A 96 -1.07 3.78 -16.81
CA SER A 96 -0.81 2.54 -17.54
C SER A 96 -2.05 2.12 -18.32
N PRO A 97 -1.94 1.26 -19.37
CA PRO A 97 -3.08 0.57 -19.93
C PRO A 97 -3.92 -0.09 -18.86
N PHE A 98 -5.21 -0.30 -19.13
CA PHE A 98 -6.13 -0.89 -18.15
C PHE A 98 -5.67 -2.27 -17.70
N ALA A 99 -5.22 -2.37 -16.44
CA ALA A 99 -4.95 -3.64 -15.81
C ALA A 99 -6.25 -4.43 -15.57
N ASP A 100 -6.14 -5.73 -15.38
CA ASP A 100 -7.29 -6.59 -15.08
C ASP A 100 -7.67 -6.52 -13.60
N ILE A 101 -6.67 -6.32 -12.74
CA ILE A 101 -6.83 -6.24 -11.29
C ILE A 101 -6.10 -5.00 -10.77
N TYR A 102 -6.72 -4.26 -9.84
CA TYR A 102 -6.09 -3.17 -9.09
C TYR A 102 -6.00 -3.53 -7.61
N VAL A 103 -4.78 -3.47 -7.06
CA VAL A 103 -4.49 -3.68 -5.65
C VAL A 103 -3.95 -2.39 -5.07
N LEU A 104 -4.75 -1.71 -4.24
CA LEU A 104 -4.42 -0.37 -3.75
C LEU A 104 -4.31 -0.39 -2.24
N GLY A 105 -3.08 -0.17 -1.75
CA GLY A 105 -2.75 -0.12 -0.34
C GLY A 105 -2.45 1.30 0.13
N PHE A 106 -3.02 1.68 1.26
CA PHE A 106 -2.82 2.99 1.86
C PHE A 106 -2.31 2.87 3.28
N GLN A 107 -1.54 3.87 3.72
CA GLN A 107 -1.12 4.04 5.09
C GLN A 107 -1.53 5.41 5.58
N GLU A 108 -1.81 5.51 6.87
CA GLU A 108 -2.27 6.74 7.52
C GLU A 108 -3.51 7.36 6.86
N ILE A 109 -4.54 6.52 6.49
CA ILE A 109 -5.83 7.07 6.01
C ILE A 109 -6.58 7.85 7.10
N VAL A 110 -6.20 7.65 8.36
CA VAL A 110 -6.59 8.46 9.53
C VAL A 110 -5.33 8.93 10.26
N PRO A 111 -5.35 10.11 10.91
CA PRO A 111 -4.24 10.55 11.75
C PRO A 111 -3.92 9.54 12.85
N LEU A 112 -2.64 9.17 13.03
CA LEU A 112 -2.21 8.22 14.04
C LEU A 112 -2.11 8.87 15.43
N ASN A 113 -3.21 9.42 15.93
CA ASN A 113 -3.35 9.94 17.28
C ASN A 113 -3.97 8.90 18.23
N ALA A 114 -3.96 9.17 19.53
CA ALA A 114 -4.46 8.24 20.54
C ALA A 114 -5.94 7.88 20.34
N GLY A 115 -6.77 8.83 19.87
CA GLY A 115 -8.19 8.60 19.61
C GLY A 115 -8.43 7.56 18.52
N ASN A 116 -7.73 7.68 17.39
CA ASN A 116 -7.88 6.74 16.28
C ASN A 116 -7.19 5.39 16.51
N VAL A 117 -6.15 5.35 17.37
CA VAL A 117 -5.41 4.11 17.62
C VAL A 117 -6.03 3.25 18.73
N LEU A 118 -6.66 3.88 19.71
CA LEU A 118 -7.23 3.21 20.89
C LEU A 118 -8.77 3.23 20.91
N GLY A 119 -9.38 4.07 20.09
CA GLY A 119 -10.83 4.22 19.98
C GLY A 119 -11.46 3.28 18.96
N ALA A 120 -12.74 3.50 18.69
CA ALA A 120 -13.45 2.81 17.61
C ALA A 120 -12.85 3.17 16.24
N GLU A 121 -12.88 2.22 15.32
CA GLU A 121 -12.35 2.40 13.97
C GLU A 121 -13.16 3.46 13.20
N ASN A 122 -12.48 4.47 12.68
CA ASN A 122 -13.09 5.52 11.85
C ASN A 122 -13.03 5.13 10.37
N ASN A 123 -14.14 4.62 9.84
CA ASN A 123 -14.23 4.18 8.44
C ASN A 123 -14.60 5.30 7.45
N ALA A 124 -14.89 6.52 7.91
CA ALA A 124 -15.32 7.60 7.01
C ALA A 124 -14.26 7.95 5.95
N PRO A 125 -12.96 8.06 6.27
CA PRO A 125 -11.92 8.26 5.24
C PRO A 125 -11.83 7.09 4.24
N ALA A 126 -11.92 5.82 4.71
CA ALA A 126 -11.92 4.66 3.84
C ALA A 126 -13.06 4.68 2.82
N LYS A 127 -14.28 5.03 3.26
CA LYS A 127 -15.45 5.18 2.37
C LYS A 127 -15.22 6.25 1.30
N LYS A 128 -14.59 7.37 1.66
CA LYS A 128 -14.24 8.43 0.69
C LYS A 128 -13.21 7.96 -0.33
N TRP A 129 -12.17 7.25 0.10
CA TRP A 129 -11.19 6.66 -0.80
C TRP A 129 -11.83 5.65 -1.76
N VAL A 130 -12.68 4.74 -1.26
CA VAL A 130 -13.43 3.79 -2.11
C VAL A 130 -14.29 4.52 -3.15
N SER A 131 -15.01 5.57 -2.76
CA SER A 131 -15.85 6.35 -3.67
C SER A 131 -15.03 7.03 -4.77
N LEU A 132 -13.89 7.63 -4.39
CA LEU A 132 -13.00 8.31 -5.34
C LEU A 132 -12.35 7.33 -6.31
N ILE A 133 -11.82 6.20 -5.81
CA ILE A 133 -11.23 5.14 -6.64
C ILE A 133 -12.26 4.57 -7.61
N ARG A 134 -13.46 4.24 -7.12
CA ARG A 134 -14.55 3.72 -7.96
C ARG A 134 -14.89 4.71 -9.09
N LYS A 135 -15.00 5.99 -8.77
CA LYS A 135 -15.25 7.03 -9.75
C LYS A 135 -14.13 7.08 -10.79
N THR A 136 -12.87 7.08 -10.35
CA THR A 136 -11.71 7.16 -11.26
C THR A 136 -11.62 5.92 -12.19
N LEU A 137 -11.71 4.71 -11.62
CA LEU A 137 -11.58 3.48 -12.41
C LEU A 137 -12.74 3.29 -13.42
N ASN A 138 -13.95 3.77 -13.07
CA ASN A 138 -15.16 3.57 -13.87
C ASN A 138 -15.60 4.84 -14.62
N SER A 139 -14.76 5.88 -14.67
CA SER A 139 -15.06 7.06 -15.49
C SER A 139 -15.03 6.70 -16.97
N PRO A 140 -16.05 7.09 -17.75
CA PRO A 140 -16.02 6.92 -19.21
C PRO A 140 -14.77 7.58 -19.79
N ARG A 141 -14.07 6.89 -20.66
CA ARG A 141 -12.90 7.41 -21.37
C ARG A 141 -13.12 7.21 -22.86
N GLU A 142 -12.92 8.26 -23.60
CA GLU A 142 -12.87 8.16 -25.05
C GLU A 142 -11.58 7.42 -25.44
N GLN A 143 -11.68 6.14 -25.73
CA GLN A 143 -10.62 5.45 -26.47
C GLN A 143 -10.76 5.82 -27.93
N ALA A 144 -10.18 6.94 -28.32
CA ALA A 144 -10.27 7.54 -29.63
C ALA A 144 -9.78 6.65 -30.81
N ALA A 145 -9.22 5.47 -30.54
CA ALA A 145 -8.59 4.65 -31.56
C ALA A 145 -9.22 3.26 -31.79
N THR A 146 -10.04 2.72 -30.90
CA THR A 146 -10.46 1.30 -31.04
C THR A 146 -11.95 1.03 -30.88
N GLY A 147 -12.78 2.00 -30.49
CA GLY A 147 -14.20 1.75 -30.19
C GLY A 147 -14.47 0.75 -29.09
N ALA A 148 -13.44 0.34 -28.36
CA ALA A 148 -13.57 -0.62 -27.26
C ALA A 148 -14.26 0.03 -26.05
N MET A 149 -15.19 -0.70 -25.44
CA MET A 149 -15.86 -0.26 -24.21
C MET A 149 -14.86 -0.10 -23.08
N THR A 150 -15.00 0.97 -22.29
CA THR A 150 -14.22 1.18 -21.07
C THR A 150 -14.50 0.02 -20.10
N PRO A 151 -13.48 -0.69 -19.57
CA PRO A 151 -13.71 -1.77 -18.64
C PRO A 151 -14.33 -1.24 -17.33
N VAL A 152 -15.23 -2.00 -16.75
CA VAL A 152 -15.87 -1.70 -15.47
C VAL A 152 -15.22 -2.52 -14.36
N TYR A 153 -14.88 -1.87 -13.24
CA TYR A 153 -14.23 -2.51 -12.11
C TYR A 153 -15.16 -2.63 -10.92
N LEU A 154 -15.10 -3.78 -10.28
CA LEU A 154 -15.83 -4.11 -9.04
C LEU A 154 -14.85 -4.22 -7.88
N LEU A 155 -15.23 -3.68 -6.73
CA LEU A 155 -14.52 -3.89 -5.47
C LEU A 155 -14.85 -5.30 -4.96
N VAL A 156 -13.87 -6.20 -4.94
CA VAL A 156 -14.07 -7.59 -4.49
C VAL A 156 -13.60 -7.81 -3.06
N ALA A 157 -12.63 -7.01 -2.58
CA ALA A 157 -12.18 -7.07 -1.20
C ALA A 157 -11.71 -5.71 -0.70
N ARG A 158 -11.98 -5.42 0.57
CA ARG A 158 -11.42 -4.27 1.29
C ARG A 158 -11.26 -4.59 2.77
N LYS A 159 -10.24 -4.04 3.39
CA LYS A 159 -10.07 -4.09 4.84
C LYS A 159 -9.36 -2.83 5.31
N GLN A 160 -9.78 -2.32 6.46
CA GLN A 160 -9.10 -1.28 7.21
C GLN A 160 -8.56 -1.88 8.53
N MET A 161 -7.44 -1.38 9.00
CA MET A 161 -6.92 -1.61 10.34
C MET A 161 -6.28 -0.29 10.81
N VAL A 162 -7.00 0.49 11.56
CA VAL A 162 -6.64 1.87 11.97
C VAL A 162 -6.31 2.75 10.75
N GLY A 163 -5.03 3.00 10.49
CA GLY A 163 -4.54 3.81 9.35
C GLY A 163 -4.15 3.01 8.13
N ILE A 164 -4.06 1.68 8.22
CA ILE A 164 -3.75 0.81 7.08
C ILE A 164 -5.04 0.45 6.38
N PHE A 165 -5.05 0.53 5.04
CA PHE A 165 -6.22 0.23 4.24
C PHE A 165 -5.80 -0.45 2.94
N LEU A 166 -6.44 -1.57 2.61
CA LEU A 166 -6.15 -2.34 1.40
C LEU A 166 -7.45 -2.63 0.66
N THR A 167 -7.43 -2.44 -0.67
CA THR A 167 -8.56 -2.74 -1.55
C THR A 167 -8.10 -3.54 -2.76
N VAL A 168 -8.95 -4.45 -3.23
CA VAL A 168 -8.76 -5.23 -4.46
C VAL A 168 -9.96 -5.01 -5.36
N TRP A 169 -9.69 -4.60 -6.58
CA TRP A 169 -10.68 -4.33 -7.63
C TRP A 169 -10.38 -5.23 -8.82
N VAL A 170 -11.39 -5.79 -9.43
CA VAL A 170 -11.25 -6.65 -10.61
C VAL A 170 -12.18 -6.18 -11.72
N ARG A 171 -11.83 -6.43 -12.96
CA ARG A 171 -12.77 -6.27 -14.08
C ARG A 171 -14.02 -7.11 -13.84
N THR A 172 -15.17 -6.58 -14.26
CA THR A 172 -16.46 -7.25 -14.07
C THR A 172 -16.46 -8.65 -14.67
N GLU A 173 -15.80 -8.82 -15.81
CA GLU A 173 -15.71 -10.08 -16.54
C GLU A 173 -14.95 -11.17 -15.77
N MET A 174 -14.06 -10.78 -14.87
CA MET A 174 -13.24 -11.72 -14.06
C MET A 174 -13.81 -11.98 -12.67
N LYS A 175 -14.95 -11.39 -12.32
CA LYS A 175 -15.50 -11.46 -10.96
C LYS A 175 -15.74 -12.90 -10.51
N ASP A 176 -16.29 -13.73 -11.38
CA ASP A 176 -16.67 -15.11 -11.04
C ASP A 176 -15.46 -16.07 -11.02
N ASP A 177 -14.31 -15.64 -11.55
CA ASP A 177 -13.04 -16.38 -11.49
C ASP A 177 -12.30 -16.14 -10.16
N VAL A 178 -12.68 -15.09 -9.42
CA VAL A 178 -12.10 -14.77 -8.10
C VAL A 178 -12.84 -15.57 -7.03
N ARG A 179 -12.08 -16.39 -6.27
CA ARG A 179 -12.61 -17.26 -5.21
C ARG A 179 -11.75 -17.18 -3.95
N ASN A 180 -12.22 -17.81 -2.89
CA ASN A 180 -11.47 -18.05 -1.65
C ASN A 180 -10.90 -16.76 -1.03
N LEU A 181 -11.69 -15.67 -1.04
CA LEU A 181 -11.31 -14.39 -0.44
C LEU A 181 -11.24 -14.53 1.08
N ARG A 182 -10.06 -14.28 1.65
CA ARG A 182 -9.81 -14.30 3.09
C ARG A 182 -8.91 -13.16 3.50
N VAL A 183 -9.03 -12.70 4.74
CA VAL A 183 -8.27 -11.56 5.26
C VAL A 183 -7.57 -11.95 6.55
N SER A 184 -6.33 -11.48 6.70
CA SER A 184 -5.56 -11.58 7.93
C SER A 184 -5.01 -10.22 8.31
N CYS A 185 -5.07 -9.86 9.60
CA CYS A 185 -4.54 -8.60 10.12
C CYS A 185 -3.53 -8.86 11.24
N VAL A 186 -2.38 -8.20 11.18
CA VAL A 186 -1.33 -8.32 12.20
C VAL A 186 -0.93 -6.94 12.71
N GLY A 187 -1.31 -6.60 13.95
CA GLY A 187 -0.87 -5.38 14.62
C GLY A 187 0.58 -5.50 15.14
N ARG A 188 1.38 -4.46 14.89
CA ARG A 188 2.78 -4.31 15.31
C ARG A 188 3.08 -2.99 16.01
N GLY A 189 2.05 -2.17 16.24
CA GLY A 189 2.17 -0.88 16.91
C GLY A 189 2.53 -0.97 18.38
N LEU A 190 1.98 -0.08 19.20
CA LEU A 190 2.27 -0.03 20.63
C LEU A 190 2.12 -1.41 21.27
N MET A 191 3.15 -1.83 22.04
CA MET A 191 3.29 -3.16 22.66
C MET A 191 3.29 -4.34 21.65
N GLY A 192 3.59 -4.08 20.37
CA GLY A 192 3.59 -5.11 19.34
C GLY A 192 2.19 -5.67 19.00
N ARG A 193 1.11 -4.95 19.33
CA ARG A 193 -0.27 -5.42 19.16
C ARG A 193 -1.21 -4.43 18.47
N LEU A 194 -1.03 -3.11 18.67
CA LEU A 194 -1.96 -2.13 18.10
C LEU A 194 -1.83 -2.02 16.58
N GLY A 195 -2.95 -1.77 15.90
CA GLY A 195 -3.07 -1.75 14.44
C GLY A 195 -2.53 -0.50 13.75
N ASN A 196 -1.96 0.47 14.50
CA ASN A 196 -1.34 1.66 13.90
C ASN A 196 -0.03 1.36 13.14
N LYS A 197 0.56 0.21 13.36
CA LYS A 197 1.64 -0.41 12.60
C LYS A 197 1.34 -1.89 12.44
N GLY A 198 1.81 -2.50 11.35
CA GLY A 198 1.56 -3.90 11.03
C GLY A 198 1.16 -4.11 9.58
N SER A 199 0.27 -5.05 9.33
CA SER A 199 -0.19 -5.37 7.98
C SER A 199 -1.63 -5.85 7.91
N ILE A 200 -2.21 -5.65 6.73
CA ILE A 200 -3.40 -6.33 6.24
C ILE A 200 -2.96 -7.23 5.09
N SER A 201 -3.36 -8.48 5.12
CA SER A 201 -3.12 -9.45 4.05
C SER A 201 -4.45 -9.94 3.49
N ILE A 202 -4.63 -9.87 2.17
CA ILE A 202 -5.77 -10.42 1.45
C ILE A 202 -5.30 -11.62 0.66
N SER A 203 -5.91 -12.78 0.92
CA SER A 203 -5.76 -14.03 0.17
C SER A 203 -6.90 -14.15 -0.80
N MET A 204 -6.63 -14.55 -2.04
CA MET A 204 -7.63 -14.91 -3.03
C MET A 204 -7.09 -15.98 -3.98
N SER A 205 -7.98 -16.69 -4.64
CA SER A 205 -7.66 -17.51 -5.81
C SER A 205 -8.19 -16.83 -7.07
N LEU A 206 -7.42 -16.87 -8.15
CA LEU A 206 -7.87 -16.56 -9.49
C LEU A 206 -7.71 -17.84 -10.30
N HIS A 207 -8.80 -18.46 -10.69
CA HIS A 207 -8.84 -19.88 -11.11
C HIS A 207 -8.11 -20.76 -10.09
N GLU A 208 -7.12 -21.56 -10.51
CA GLU A 208 -6.36 -22.45 -9.62
C GLU A 208 -5.14 -21.78 -8.97
N THR A 209 -4.85 -20.52 -9.30
CA THR A 209 -3.66 -19.82 -8.80
C THR A 209 -3.99 -18.99 -7.57
N SER A 210 -3.30 -19.25 -6.47
CA SER A 210 -3.48 -18.51 -5.23
C SER A 210 -2.60 -17.25 -5.17
N PHE A 211 -3.21 -16.13 -4.76
CA PHE A 211 -2.58 -14.83 -4.58
C PHE A 211 -2.66 -14.35 -3.14
N CYS A 212 -1.60 -13.72 -2.66
CA CYS A 212 -1.60 -12.98 -1.40
C CYS A 212 -1.10 -11.56 -1.61
N PHE A 213 -1.91 -10.57 -1.26
CA PHE A 213 -1.54 -9.16 -1.26
C PHE A 213 -1.35 -8.68 0.17
N VAL A 214 -0.14 -8.22 0.51
CA VAL A 214 0.21 -7.77 1.86
C VAL A 214 0.46 -6.26 1.83
N CYS A 215 -0.40 -5.49 2.47
CA CYS A 215 -0.20 -4.05 2.67
C CYS A 215 0.29 -3.78 4.09
N CYS A 216 1.44 -3.16 4.24
CA CYS A 216 2.04 -2.92 5.55
C CYS A 216 2.33 -1.45 5.83
N HIS A 217 2.45 -1.13 7.12
CA HIS A 217 3.07 0.06 7.65
C HIS A 217 4.01 -0.34 8.78
N LEU A 218 5.31 -0.42 8.50
CA LEU A 218 6.30 -0.91 9.45
C LEU A 218 6.75 0.19 10.43
N THR A 219 7.49 -0.21 11.45
CA THR A 219 8.02 0.68 12.49
C THR A 219 8.81 1.84 11.89
N SER A 220 8.40 3.06 12.22
CA SER A 220 9.10 4.28 11.80
C SER A 220 10.34 4.54 12.66
N GLY A 221 11.25 5.35 12.13
CA GLY A 221 12.48 5.76 12.81
C GLY A 221 13.61 5.91 11.81
N GLN A 222 14.64 6.67 12.20
CA GLN A 222 15.85 6.86 11.38
C GLN A 222 17.12 6.75 12.20
N ARG A 223 17.05 6.18 13.40
CA ARG A 223 18.21 5.87 14.21
C ARG A 223 18.82 4.56 13.74
N GLU A 224 20.10 4.39 13.99
CA GLU A 224 20.77 3.11 13.86
C GLU A 224 20.05 2.04 14.70
N GLY A 225 19.84 0.86 14.11
CA GLY A 225 19.07 -0.23 14.71
C GLY A 225 17.55 -0.20 14.49
N ASP A 226 16.98 0.90 13.97
CA ASP A 226 15.56 0.96 13.65
C ASP A 226 15.22 0.04 12.44
N GLU A 227 16.19 -0.27 11.56
CA GLU A 227 16.05 -1.26 10.49
C GLU A 227 15.82 -2.68 11.02
N LEU A 228 16.46 -3.05 12.12
CA LEU A 228 16.27 -4.36 12.75
C LEU A 228 14.86 -4.51 13.33
N ARG A 229 14.25 -3.40 13.78
CA ARG A 229 12.86 -3.40 14.25
C ARG A 229 11.90 -3.65 13.07
N ARG A 230 12.18 -3.06 11.91
CA ARG A 230 11.41 -3.31 10.67
C ARG A 230 11.56 -4.75 10.21
N ASN A 231 12.77 -5.31 10.26
CA ASN A 231 13.01 -6.73 9.99
C ASN A 231 12.17 -7.62 10.93
N SER A 232 12.16 -7.29 12.22
CA SER A 232 11.33 -8.00 13.21
C SER A 232 9.83 -7.87 12.91
N ASP A 233 9.37 -6.70 12.45
CA ASP A 233 7.98 -6.51 12.05
C ASP A 233 7.62 -7.43 10.87
N VAL A 234 8.48 -7.50 9.84
CA VAL A 234 8.26 -8.38 8.68
C VAL A 234 8.18 -9.85 9.11
N MET A 235 9.15 -10.30 9.92
CA MET A 235 9.17 -11.69 10.40
C MET A 235 7.92 -12.03 11.22
N GLU A 236 7.47 -11.12 12.07
CA GLU A 236 6.25 -11.32 12.86
C GLU A 236 4.98 -11.30 11.99
N ILE A 237 4.93 -10.48 10.95
CA ILE A 237 3.83 -10.47 9.98
C ILE A 237 3.78 -11.83 9.26
N LEU A 238 4.91 -12.33 8.73
CA LEU A 238 4.97 -13.64 8.08
C LEU A 238 4.56 -14.77 9.05
N ARG A 239 5.01 -14.71 10.30
CA ARG A 239 4.73 -15.73 11.31
C ARG A 239 3.28 -15.73 11.80
N ARG A 240 2.67 -14.54 11.95
CA ARG A 240 1.35 -14.37 12.60
C ARG A 240 0.19 -14.29 11.62
N SER A 241 0.44 -13.98 10.36
CA SER A 241 -0.62 -13.99 9.36
C SER A 241 -1.15 -15.40 9.16
N ARG A 242 -2.46 -15.58 9.40
CA ARG A 242 -3.16 -16.85 9.22
C ARG A 242 -4.46 -16.59 8.48
N PHE A 243 -4.76 -17.44 7.53
CA PHE A 243 -6.00 -17.45 6.79
C PHE A 243 -6.81 -18.66 7.25
N PRO A 244 -7.95 -18.44 7.94
CA PRO A 244 -8.73 -19.55 8.47
C PRO A 244 -9.20 -20.48 7.34
N PRO A 245 -9.27 -21.80 7.59
CA PRO A 245 -9.86 -22.73 6.62
C PRO A 245 -11.32 -22.36 6.34
N VAL A 246 -11.78 -22.69 5.14
CA VAL A 246 -13.20 -22.57 4.76
C VAL A 246 -13.80 -23.96 4.93
N ASP A 247 -14.84 -24.09 5.76
CA ASP A 247 -15.36 -25.38 6.24
C ASP A 247 -16.06 -26.25 5.19
N ASP A 248 -16.29 -25.76 3.95
CA ASP A 248 -17.20 -26.41 3.00
C ASP A 248 -16.54 -27.00 1.73
N LEU A 249 -15.24 -27.15 1.67
CA LEU A 249 -14.59 -27.63 0.44
C LEU A 249 -14.15 -29.11 0.54
N ALA A 250 -15.14 -30.01 0.70
CA ALA A 250 -14.91 -31.42 0.48
C ALA A 250 -14.57 -31.68 -1.00
N GLY A 251 -13.28 -31.62 -1.36
CA GLY A 251 -12.80 -31.95 -2.70
C GLY A 251 -11.87 -30.94 -3.36
N GLU A 252 -11.80 -29.71 -2.89
CA GLU A 252 -10.79 -28.75 -3.36
C GLU A 252 -9.48 -28.92 -2.56
N GLY A 253 -8.34 -28.78 -3.24
CA GLY A 253 -7.02 -28.93 -2.64
C GLY A 253 -6.83 -27.99 -1.42
N ARG A 254 -5.86 -28.29 -0.56
CA ARG A 254 -5.58 -27.52 0.65
C ARG A 254 -5.31 -26.05 0.31
N LEU A 255 -6.17 -25.14 0.81
CA LEU A 255 -6.01 -23.70 0.62
C LEU A 255 -4.81 -23.18 1.44
N PRO A 256 -4.10 -22.13 0.94
CA PRO A 256 -3.00 -21.51 1.67
C PRO A 256 -3.41 -21.02 3.07
N GLU A 257 -2.68 -21.38 4.11
CA GLU A 257 -2.95 -20.97 5.49
C GLU A 257 -2.08 -19.80 5.94
N THR A 258 -0.91 -19.65 5.32
CA THR A 258 0.05 -18.57 5.62
C THR A 258 0.35 -17.74 4.37
N ILE A 259 1.03 -16.60 4.52
CA ILE A 259 1.44 -15.78 3.38
C ILE A 259 2.27 -16.60 2.38
N LEU A 260 3.28 -17.34 2.89
CA LEU A 260 4.24 -18.06 2.04
C LEU A 260 3.70 -19.32 1.37
N ASP A 261 2.52 -19.77 1.73
CA ASP A 261 1.86 -20.92 1.07
C ASP A 261 1.22 -20.55 -0.27
N HIS A 262 1.11 -19.24 -0.59
CA HIS A 262 0.52 -18.78 -1.83
C HIS A 262 1.49 -18.90 -3.01
N SER A 263 0.94 -19.20 -4.19
CA SER A 263 1.72 -19.30 -5.42
C SER A 263 2.31 -17.95 -5.87
N ARG A 264 1.58 -16.87 -5.65
CA ARG A 264 1.94 -15.50 -6.04
C ARG A 264 1.73 -14.56 -4.86
N ILE A 265 2.78 -13.83 -4.47
CA ILE A 265 2.71 -12.93 -3.33
C ILE A 265 3.23 -11.57 -3.74
N ILE A 266 2.46 -10.51 -3.45
CA ILE A 266 2.89 -9.13 -3.64
C ILE A 266 2.79 -8.40 -2.30
N TRP A 267 3.92 -7.84 -1.86
CA TRP A 267 4.06 -7.09 -0.63
C TRP A 267 4.26 -5.61 -0.95
N LEU A 268 3.39 -4.76 -0.46
CA LEU A 268 3.40 -3.32 -0.70
C LEU A 268 3.24 -2.57 0.63
N GLY A 269 3.72 -1.33 0.67
CA GLY A 269 3.48 -0.52 1.88
C GLY A 269 4.54 0.54 2.12
N ASP A 270 4.32 1.28 3.20
CA ASP A 270 5.34 2.11 3.84
C ASP A 270 6.20 1.21 4.74
N LEU A 271 7.28 0.68 4.14
CA LEU A 271 8.22 -0.20 4.81
C LEU A 271 9.16 0.58 5.74
N ASN A 272 9.16 1.90 5.66
CA ASN A 272 9.92 2.80 6.53
C ASN A 272 11.44 2.60 6.56
N TYR A 273 12.04 1.78 5.67
CA TYR A 273 13.49 1.70 5.54
C TYR A 273 14.05 3.04 5.09
N ARG A 274 15.23 3.36 5.55
CA ARG A 274 15.86 4.67 5.35
C ARG A 274 17.16 4.53 4.55
N VAL A 275 17.74 5.67 4.19
CA VAL A 275 19.08 5.74 3.61
C VAL A 275 20.09 5.97 4.75
N ALA A 276 21.09 5.10 4.86
CA ALA A 276 22.11 5.12 5.91
C ALA A 276 23.23 6.14 5.60
N LEU A 277 22.83 7.40 5.37
CA LEU A 277 23.70 8.54 5.12
C LEU A 277 23.29 9.71 6.02
N SER A 278 24.21 10.66 6.19
CA SER A 278 23.87 11.94 6.80
C SER A 278 22.83 12.67 5.94
N HIS A 279 22.00 13.50 6.58
CA HIS A 279 21.00 14.30 5.85
C HIS A 279 21.59 15.09 4.69
N ASN A 280 22.75 15.75 4.90
CA ASN A 280 23.38 16.59 3.88
C ASN A 280 23.90 15.75 2.71
N ALA A 281 24.56 14.60 2.97
CA ALA A 281 25.07 13.72 1.93
C ALA A 281 23.92 13.15 1.08
N ALA A 282 22.88 12.58 1.73
CA ALA A 282 21.74 12.04 1.01
C ALA A 282 21.00 13.11 0.20
N ARG A 283 20.90 14.33 0.72
CA ARG A 283 20.29 15.45 0.03
C ARG A 283 21.08 15.87 -1.21
N SER A 284 22.41 15.97 -1.11
CA SER A 284 23.27 16.31 -2.25
C SER A 284 23.13 15.29 -3.38
N LEU A 285 23.14 14.00 -3.05
CA LEU A 285 22.90 12.93 -4.02
C LEU A 285 21.48 13.00 -4.63
N ALA A 286 20.46 13.28 -3.80
CA ALA A 286 19.09 13.42 -4.29
C ALA A 286 18.94 14.63 -5.23
N GLN A 287 19.61 15.76 -4.96
CA GLN A 287 19.61 16.92 -5.83
C GLN A 287 20.36 16.64 -7.15
N ALA A 288 21.47 15.89 -7.09
CA ALA A 288 22.21 15.42 -8.25
C ALA A 288 21.49 14.32 -9.04
N ARG A 289 20.36 13.80 -8.53
CA ARG A 289 19.63 12.63 -9.07
C ARG A 289 20.50 11.37 -9.17
N ASP A 290 21.50 11.28 -8.31
CA ASP A 290 22.35 10.08 -8.22
C ASP A 290 21.65 9.02 -7.34
N TRP A 291 20.66 8.37 -7.96
CA TRP A 291 19.89 7.31 -7.30
C TRP A 291 20.75 6.09 -7.01
N SER A 292 21.76 5.81 -7.82
CA SER A 292 22.65 4.67 -7.65
C SER A 292 23.40 4.75 -6.31
N SER A 293 24.10 5.85 -6.08
CA SER A 293 24.84 6.08 -4.83
C SER A 293 23.93 6.15 -3.60
N LEU A 294 22.71 6.67 -3.76
CA LEU A 294 21.70 6.63 -2.68
C LEU A 294 21.26 5.20 -2.38
N LEU A 295 20.98 4.38 -3.40
CA LEU A 295 20.49 3.00 -3.26
C LEU A 295 21.55 2.07 -2.66
N GLU A 296 22.84 2.31 -2.90
CA GLU A 296 23.92 1.60 -2.21
C GLU A 296 23.82 1.74 -0.68
N ASN A 297 23.21 2.83 -0.21
CA ASN A 297 23.00 3.14 1.19
C ASN A 297 21.57 2.90 1.66
N ASP A 298 20.68 2.38 0.82
CA ASP A 298 19.33 2.02 1.20
C ASP A 298 19.34 0.84 2.17
N GLN A 299 18.64 1.01 3.30
CA GLN A 299 18.61 0.00 4.36
C GLN A 299 17.95 -1.30 3.89
N LEU A 300 16.85 -1.25 3.12
CA LEU A 300 16.20 -2.47 2.64
C LEU A 300 17.10 -3.26 1.73
N HIS A 301 17.76 -2.61 0.78
CA HIS A 301 18.76 -3.25 -0.07
C HIS A 301 19.88 -3.93 0.73
N LYS A 302 20.40 -3.23 1.76
CA LYS A 302 21.44 -3.80 2.65
C LYS A 302 20.92 -5.01 3.41
N GLU A 303 19.72 -4.92 4.00
CA GLU A 303 19.13 -6.01 4.77
C GLU A 303 18.83 -7.24 3.90
N GLN A 304 18.34 -7.05 2.67
CA GLN A 304 18.14 -8.13 1.71
C GLN A 304 19.47 -8.76 1.26
N ARG A 305 20.48 -7.95 0.96
CA ARG A 305 21.81 -8.43 0.55
C ARG A 305 22.46 -9.30 1.64
N PHE A 306 22.25 -8.95 2.90
CA PHE A 306 22.72 -9.71 4.04
C PHE A 306 21.77 -10.85 4.46
N ARG A 307 20.71 -11.11 3.68
CA ARG A 307 19.68 -12.14 3.94
C ARG A 307 19.05 -12.04 5.33
N ARG A 308 18.94 -10.83 5.88
CA ARG A 308 18.33 -10.61 7.19
C ARG A 308 16.81 -10.43 7.11
N VAL A 309 16.28 -10.06 5.93
CA VAL A 309 14.86 -9.91 5.69
C VAL A 309 14.57 -10.11 4.20
N PHE A 310 13.37 -10.54 3.85
CA PHE A 310 12.90 -10.73 2.47
C PHE A 310 13.84 -11.59 1.61
N GLU A 311 14.41 -12.65 2.19
CA GLU A 311 15.24 -13.58 1.45
C GLU A 311 14.42 -14.26 0.34
N GLY A 312 14.92 -14.23 -0.90
CA GLY A 312 14.24 -14.77 -2.09
C GLY A 312 13.16 -13.87 -2.67
N TRP A 313 12.83 -12.75 -2.02
CA TRP A 313 11.92 -11.76 -2.57
C TRP A 313 12.62 -10.87 -3.60
N LYS A 314 11.83 -10.39 -4.56
CA LYS A 314 12.28 -9.52 -5.64
C LYS A 314 11.69 -8.13 -5.48
N GLU A 315 12.41 -7.13 -5.97
CA GLU A 315 11.95 -5.76 -6.16
C GLU A 315 12.41 -5.25 -7.51
N GLY A 316 11.64 -4.37 -8.13
CA GLY A 316 12.01 -3.75 -9.39
C GLY A 316 13.13 -2.73 -9.26
N LYS A 317 13.78 -2.42 -10.38
CA LYS A 317 14.78 -1.36 -10.41
C LYS A 317 14.13 -0.02 -10.06
N ILE A 318 14.60 0.61 -8.98
CA ILE A 318 14.20 1.94 -8.59
C ILE A 318 14.94 2.94 -9.48
N SER A 319 14.20 3.67 -10.31
CA SER A 319 14.72 4.70 -11.23
C SER A 319 14.08 6.08 -10.97
N PHE A 320 13.30 6.21 -9.91
CA PHE A 320 12.56 7.40 -9.52
C PHE A 320 13.12 8.03 -8.24
N PRO A 321 12.84 9.32 -7.98
CA PRO A 321 13.28 10.01 -6.76
C PRO A 321 12.76 9.34 -5.47
N PRO A 322 13.44 9.54 -4.32
CA PRO A 322 12.94 9.15 -3.02
C PRO A 322 11.48 9.54 -2.82
N THR A 323 10.71 8.69 -2.13
CA THR A 323 9.26 8.87 -1.94
C THR A 323 8.91 9.72 -0.73
N TYR A 324 9.86 9.93 0.17
CA TYR A 324 9.71 10.59 1.47
C TYR A 324 10.96 11.44 1.79
N LYS A 325 10.91 12.51 2.53
CA LYS A 325 9.83 13.31 3.07
C LYS A 325 9.75 14.63 2.31
N TYR A 326 8.60 14.91 1.75
CA TYR A 326 8.35 16.16 1.05
C TYR A 326 7.72 17.20 1.98
N SER A 327 7.99 18.48 1.71
CA SER A 327 7.24 19.59 2.31
C SER A 327 5.82 19.62 1.78
N ALA A 328 4.90 20.15 2.57
CA ALA A 328 3.48 20.22 2.21
C ALA A 328 3.29 20.88 0.83
N ASN A 329 2.49 20.27 -0.03
CA ASN A 329 2.16 20.74 -1.39
C ASN A 329 3.38 21.18 -2.22
N SER A 330 4.52 20.49 -2.10
CA SER A 330 5.79 20.89 -2.71
C SER A 330 6.57 19.66 -3.18
N ASP A 331 7.44 19.85 -4.20
CA ASP A 331 8.43 18.86 -4.64
C ASP A 331 9.78 19.00 -3.92
N ARG A 332 9.88 19.89 -2.94
CA ARG A 332 11.09 20.04 -2.12
C ARG A 332 11.07 19.06 -0.97
N PHE A 333 12.21 18.48 -0.67
CA PHE A 333 12.38 17.65 0.52
C PHE A 333 12.29 18.51 1.80
N SER A 334 11.65 17.96 2.83
CA SER A 334 11.44 18.62 4.11
C SER A 334 12.76 18.99 4.79
N GLY A 335 12.83 20.20 5.33
CA GLY A 335 14.03 20.76 5.97
C GLY A 335 14.93 21.57 5.04
N ASP A 336 14.49 21.80 3.80
CA ASP A 336 15.17 22.69 2.84
C ASP A 336 14.92 24.17 3.14
N ASP A 337 13.83 24.48 3.80
CA ASP A 337 13.47 25.84 4.15
C ASP A 337 13.97 26.19 5.55
N LEU A 338 14.97 27.08 5.65
CA LEU A 338 15.53 27.54 6.93
C LEU A 338 14.51 28.31 7.78
N LYS A 339 13.45 28.83 7.15
CA LYS A 339 12.39 29.61 7.81
C LYS A 339 11.32 28.73 8.48
N VAL A 340 11.19 27.47 8.06
CA VAL A 340 10.21 26.54 8.60
C VAL A 340 10.90 25.60 9.59
N ARG A 341 10.44 25.55 10.84
CA ARG A 341 10.92 24.60 11.87
C ARG A 341 10.47 23.16 11.58
N GLU A 342 10.61 22.71 10.35
CA GLU A 342 10.37 21.33 10.01
C GLU A 342 11.50 20.44 10.51
N LYS A 343 11.14 19.25 10.99
CA LYS A 343 12.13 18.23 11.33
C LYS A 343 12.86 17.79 10.06
N ARG A 344 14.15 18.04 9.98
CA ARG A 344 14.99 17.50 8.91
C ARG A 344 14.87 15.98 8.86
N ARG A 345 14.52 15.46 7.71
CA ARG A 345 14.43 14.03 7.42
C ARG A 345 15.27 13.71 6.20
N THR A 346 16.06 12.65 6.30
CA THR A 346 16.85 12.15 5.16
C THR A 346 15.88 11.66 4.09
N PRO A 347 16.02 12.10 2.83
CA PRO A 347 15.27 11.53 1.72
C PRO A 347 15.46 10.02 1.65
N ALA A 348 14.38 9.27 1.44
CA ALA A 348 14.42 7.82 1.43
C ALA A 348 13.26 7.23 0.61
N TRP A 349 13.42 6.00 0.13
CA TRP A 349 12.38 5.19 -0.46
C TRP A 349 11.71 4.36 0.64
N CYS A 350 10.74 4.98 1.32
CA CYS A 350 9.98 4.31 2.39
C CYS A 350 8.89 3.41 1.84
N ASP A 351 8.34 3.77 0.68
CA ASP A 351 7.18 3.17 0.04
C ASP A 351 7.65 2.22 -1.06
N ARG A 352 7.41 0.92 -0.91
CA ARG A 352 8.05 -0.13 -1.71
C ARG A 352 7.04 -1.20 -2.14
N ILE A 353 7.35 -1.91 -3.25
CA ILE A 353 6.59 -3.05 -3.75
C ILE A 353 7.56 -4.18 -4.05
N LEU A 354 7.41 -5.30 -3.32
CA LEU A 354 8.19 -6.52 -3.49
C LEU A 354 7.26 -7.66 -3.90
N TRP A 355 7.83 -8.71 -4.49
CA TRP A 355 7.06 -9.92 -4.81
C TRP A 355 7.85 -11.19 -4.56
N TYR A 356 7.12 -12.29 -4.36
CA TYR A 356 7.65 -13.63 -4.14
C TYR A 356 6.82 -14.67 -4.90
N GLY A 357 7.44 -15.75 -5.31
CA GLY A 357 6.87 -16.82 -6.11
C GLY A 357 7.28 -16.75 -7.58
N SER A 358 7.03 -17.82 -8.31
CA SER A 358 7.25 -17.92 -9.76
C SER A 358 6.04 -17.36 -10.52
N GLY A 359 6.18 -17.08 -11.84
CA GLY A 359 5.07 -16.65 -12.70
C GLY A 359 4.56 -15.23 -12.43
N LEU A 360 5.33 -14.37 -11.73
CA LEU A 360 5.13 -12.93 -11.64
C LEU A 360 6.26 -12.22 -12.36
N SER A 361 5.93 -11.35 -13.30
CA SER A 361 6.87 -10.48 -14.00
C SER A 361 6.45 -9.01 -13.84
N GLN A 362 7.30 -8.19 -13.25
CA GLN A 362 7.04 -6.76 -13.12
C GLN A 362 7.31 -6.07 -14.46
N LEU A 363 6.28 -5.41 -15.00
CA LEU A 363 6.33 -4.69 -16.28
C LEU A 363 6.75 -3.23 -16.08
N SER A 364 6.33 -2.61 -14.97
CA SER A 364 6.71 -1.24 -14.63
C SER A 364 6.86 -1.06 -13.13
N TYR A 365 7.69 -0.07 -12.70
CA TYR A 365 7.85 0.32 -11.32
C TYR A 365 8.12 1.82 -11.27
N LEU A 366 7.15 2.59 -10.80
CA LEU A 366 7.12 4.03 -10.95
C LEU A 366 6.64 4.71 -9.66
N ARG A 367 6.85 6.02 -9.60
CA ARG A 367 6.37 6.91 -8.55
C ARG A 367 5.39 7.92 -9.17
N GLY A 368 4.28 8.18 -8.52
CA GLY A 368 3.40 9.28 -8.88
C GLY A 368 3.84 10.61 -8.25
N ASP A 369 3.27 11.72 -8.75
CA ASP A 369 3.67 13.08 -8.39
C ASP A 369 2.65 13.83 -7.53
N SER A 370 1.62 13.14 -7.02
CA SER A 370 0.63 13.75 -6.14
C SER A 370 1.29 14.39 -4.91
N LYS A 371 0.92 15.64 -4.61
CA LYS A 371 1.45 16.44 -3.50
C LYS A 371 0.55 16.44 -2.26
N LEU A 372 -0.45 15.56 -2.22
CA LEU A 372 -1.40 15.47 -1.11
C LEU A 372 -0.70 15.19 0.23
N SER A 373 0.32 14.34 0.22
CA SER A 373 1.01 13.89 1.42
C SER A 373 2.51 14.25 1.38
N ASP A 374 3.18 14.10 2.50
CA ASP A 374 4.64 14.13 2.61
C ASP A 374 5.33 12.88 2.02
N HIS A 375 4.53 11.89 1.58
CA HIS A 375 4.95 10.79 0.72
C HIS A 375 4.40 10.93 -0.70
N ARG A 376 5.06 10.28 -1.66
CA ARG A 376 4.57 10.12 -3.04
C ARG A 376 4.07 8.70 -3.25
N PRO A 377 2.96 8.49 -3.99
CA PRO A 377 2.49 7.15 -4.31
C PRO A 377 3.52 6.40 -5.15
N VAL A 378 3.64 5.10 -4.90
CA VAL A 378 4.47 4.19 -5.69
C VAL A 378 3.55 3.14 -6.29
N PHE A 379 3.80 2.79 -7.55
CA PHE A 379 3.01 1.79 -8.24
C PHE A 379 3.83 0.97 -9.23
N GLY A 380 3.32 -0.20 -9.56
CA GLY A 380 3.87 -1.07 -10.57
C GLY A 380 2.80 -1.92 -11.22
N VAL A 381 3.06 -2.38 -12.42
CA VAL A 381 2.22 -3.32 -13.15
C VAL A 381 2.95 -4.65 -13.21
N PHE A 382 2.22 -5.71 -12.96
CA PHE A 382 2.72 -7.07 -13.02
C PHE A 382 1.90 -7.87 -14.03
N SER A 383 2.57 -8.70 -14.81
CA SER A 383 1.94 -9.81 -15.52
C SER A 383 2.03 -11.05 -14.63
N ALA A 384 0.92 -11.77 -14.50
CA ALA A 384 0.86 -12.98 -13.69
C ALA A 384 0.43 -14.17 -14.55
N GLU A 385 1.18 -15.27 -14.47
CA GLU A 385 0.76 -16.55 -15.04
C GLU A 385 -0.32 -17.18 -14.16
N VAL A 386 -1.46 -17.55 -14.73
CA VAL A 386 -2.59 -18.15 -14.02
C VAL A 386 -2.94 -19.50 -14.63
N GLU A 387 -3.01 -20.50 -13.77
CA GLU A 387 -3.40 -21.86 -14.14
C GLU A 387 -4.93 -21.94 -14.27
N LEU A 388 -5.41 -22.29 -15.46
CA LEU A 388 -6.84 -22.43 -15.72
C LEU A 388 -7.33 -23.80 -15.29
N VAL A 389 -8.59 -23.89 -14.86
CA VAL A 389 -9.27 -25.16 -14.65
C VAL A 389 -9.34 -25.89 -16.00
N CYS A 390 -8.65 -26.99 -16.16
CA CYS A 390 -8.84 -27.88 -17.31
C CYS A 390 -10.21 -28.56 -17.16
N CYS A 391 -11.21 -28.13 -17.93
CA CYS A 391 -12.47 -28.88 -18.08
C CYS A 391 -12.18 -30.21 -18.76
N GLY A 392 -11.67 -31.18 -17.98
CA GLY A 392 -11.53 -32.58 -18.38
C GLY A 392 -12.82 -33.33 -18.05
N SER A 393 -13.60 -33.65 -19.09
CA SER A 393 -14.78 -34.53 -19.12
C SER A 393 -16.03 -34.11 -18.31
N PRO A 394 -17.22 -34.20 -18.88
CA PRO A 394 -18.45 -33.81 -18.22
C PRO A 394 -18.87 -34.84 -17.19
N THR A 395 -18.40 -34.75 -15.99
CA THR A 395 -19.06 -35.36 -14.83
C THR A 395 -20.09 -34.37 -14.33
N LYS A 396 -21.35 -34.79 -14.37
CA LYS A 396 -22.60 -34.18 -13.96
C LYS A 396 -22.46 -32.91 -13.11
N SER A 397 -22.94 -31.79 -13.63
CA SER A 397 -23.11 -30.52 -12.92
C SER A 397 -24.00 -30.73 -11.69
N MET A 398 -23.43 -30.91 -10.53
CA MET A 398 -24.10 -30.51 -9.31
C MET A 398 -23.84 -29.01 -9.15
N ALA A 399 -24.92 -28.25 -9.13
CA ALA A 399 -24.90 -26.84 -8.84
C ALA A 399 -24.29 -26.63 -7.45
N CYS A 400 -23.03 -26.25 -7.37
CA CYS A 400 -22.42 -25.79 -6.14
C CYS A 400 -23.00 -24.41 -5.84
N SER A 401 -23.88 -24.34 -4.85
CA SER A 401 -24.19 -23.10 -4.15
C SER A 401 -22.97 -22.70 -3.35
N GLY A 402 -21.99 -22.09 -3.99
CA GLY A 402 -20.88 -21.43 -3.30
C GLY A 402 -21.44 -20.31 -2.45
N SER A 403 -21.18 -20.34 -1.15
CA SER A 403 -21.53 -19.27 -0.23
C SER A 403 -20.88 -17.97 -0.72
N ARG A 404 -21.69 -17.13 -1.33
CA ARG A 404 -21.33 -15.80 -1.79
C ARG A 404 -21.16 -14.95 -0.55
N ILE A 405 -19.91 -14.73 -0.13
CA ILE A 405 -19.61 -13.71 0.88
C ILE A 405 -19.80 -12.36 0.17
N GLU A 406 -20.92 -11.70 0.42
CA GLU A 406 -21.13 -10.34 -0.07
C GLU A 406 -20.13 -9.40 0.60
N VAL A 407 -19.69 -8.36 -0.12
CA VAL A 407 -18.67 -7.38 0.32
C VAL A 407 -19.04 -6.71 1.66
N GLU A 408 -20.31 -6.74 2.06
CA GLU A 408 -20.80 -6.18 3.33
C GLU A 408 -20.54 -7.07 4.54
N GLU A 409 -20.40 -8.38 4.41
CA GLU A 409 -20.19 -9.33 5.54
C GLU A 409 -18.73 -9.39 6.03
N LEU A 410 -17.76 -8.80 5.30
CA LEU A 410 -16.38 -8.63 5.76
C LEU A 410 -16.17 -7.38 6.65
N LEU A 411 -17.28 -6.77 7.10
CA LEU A 411 -17.27 -5.65 8.04
C LEU A 411 -17.71 -6.17 9.42
N PRO A 412 -16.89 -6.02 10.48
CA PRO A 412 -17.40 -5.98 11.85
C PRO A 412 -18.06 -4.64 12.12
#